data_02d9dc43d1fc76bfd325ffbd26569ed8
#
_entry.id   02d9dc43d1fc76bfd325ffbd26569ed8
#
_cell.length_a   1.000
_cell.length_b   1.000
_cell.length_c   1.000
_cell.angle_alpha   90.00
_cell.angle_beta   90.00
_cell.angle_gamma   90.00
#
_symmetry.space_group_name_H-M   'P 1'
#
loop_
_entity.id
_entity.type
_entity.pdbx_description
1 polymer ?
#
loop_
_entity_poly.entity_id
_entity_poly.type
_entity_poly.pdbx_seq_one_letter_code
_entity_poly.pdbx_strand_id
1 'polypeptide(L)'
;LTRSVLEKGMLPLTFYCFRENGKIVLADGNRRLTVLKILQRPELIPNNAKTRELIKICEEAKGFSFSEKFPSIIYEKWSDELFDILNSLHVTDESKCDWTPLAQYRMSSRHGGNKHAWMKSLLCYFDNDKVDVMTNRKADVYRRMFDAIKSIKIDIADSGELLTKNAKEKLEKVNRLIRNDVVNTRTDIETFKQKAQEIFLEEELAA
;
A
#
# COMPACT_ATOMS: atom_id res chain seq x y z
N LEU A 1 10.65 -14.50 8.66
CA LEU A 1 11.14 -14.83 7.31
C LEU A 1 12.65 -15.15 7.33
N THR A 2 13.52 -14.28 7.90
CA THR A 2 14.98 -14.50 7.95
C THR A 2 15.34 -15.82 8.64
N ARG A 3 14.78 -16.09 9.82
CA ARG A 3 14.97 -17.39 10.51
C ARG A 3 14.50 -18.57 9.65
N SER A 4 13.33 -18.46 9.03
CA SER A 4 12.79 -19.52 8.16
C SER A 4 13.69 -19.80 6.95
N VAL A 5 14.34 -18.77 6.39
CA VAL A 5 15.32 -18.95 5.30
C VAL A 5 16.56 -19.69 5.80
N LEU A 6 17.07 -19.33 6.98
CA LEU A 6 18.23 -19.99 7.58
C LEU A 6 17.97 -21.45 7.94
N GLU A 7 16.81 -21.74 8.52
CA GLU A 7 16.42 -23.10 8.94
C GLU A 7 16.16 -24.03 7.77
N LYS A 8 15.53 -23.53 6.71
CA LYS A 8 15.10 -24.34 5.56
C LYS A 8 16.07 -24.33 4.38
N GLY A 9 17.07 -23.44 4.39
CA GLY A 9 18.04 -23.32 3.31
C GLY A 9 17.48 -22.86 1.97
N MET A 10 16.19 -22.59 1.86
CA MET A 10 15.48 -22.23 0.64
C MET A 10 14.42 -21.18 0.88
N LEU A 11 14.20 -20.32 -0.13
CA LEU A 11 12.99 -19.53 -0.24
C LEU A 11 11.94 -20.35 -0.98
N PRO A 12 10.79 -20.64 -0.36
CA PRO A 12 9.82 -21.59 -0.94
C PRO A 12 9.05 -21.07 -2.16
N LEU A 13 9.29 -19.82 -2.59
CA LEU A 13 8.46 -19.16 -3.60
C LEU A 13 9.29 -18.54 -4.74
N THR A 14 8.73 -18.61 -5.93
CA THR A 14 9.25 -18.01 -7.17
C THR A 14 9.22 -16.48 -7.11
N PHE A 15 10.23 -15.83 -7.66
CA PHE A 15 10.22 -14.38 -7.90
C PHE A 15 9.47 -14.08 -9.19
N TYR A 16 8.66 -13.04 -9.19
CA TYR A 16 8.03 -12.51 -10.39
C TYR A 16 8.71 -11.21 -10.79
N CYS A 17 9.19 -11.17 -12.02
CA CYS A 17 9.97 -10.07 -12.56
C CYS A 17 9.46 -9.66 -13.93
N PHE A 18 9.81 -8.47 -14.36
CA PHE A 18 9.59 -8.01 -15.73
C PHE A 18 10.80 -7.20 -16.24
N ARG A 19 10.89 -7.03 -17.55
CA ARG A 19 11.92 -6.21 -18.18
C ARG A 19 11.43 -4.77 -18.32
N GLU A 20 12.27 -3.83 -17.94
CA GLU A 20 12.04 -2.40 -18.08
C GLU A 20 13.37 -1.70 -18.36
N ASN A 21 13.46 -0.98 -19.48
CA ASN A 21 14.67 -0.26 -19.87
C ASN A 21 15.96 -1.12 -19.84
N GLY A 22 15.87 -2.35 -20.34
CA GLY A 22 16.99 -3.30 -20.36
C GLY A 22 17.36 -3.90 -18.98
N LYS A 23 16.62 -3.60 -17.94
CA LYS A 23 16.83 -4.13 -16.58
C LYS A 23 15.74 -5.13 -16.21
N ILE A 24 16.09 -6.07 -15.33
CA ILE A 24 15.11 -6.95 -14.69
C ILE A 24 14.62 -6.26 -13.41
N VAL A 25 13.33 -5.98 -13.36
CA VAL A 25 12.66 -5.33 -12.24
C VAL A 25 11.83 -6.37 -11.48
N LEU A 26 11.96 -6.41 -10.18
CA LEU A 26 11.19 -7.32 -9.33
C LEU A 26 9.77 -6.79 -9.14
N ALA A 27 8.79 -7.56 -9.57
CA ALA A 27 7.37 -7.27 -9.38
C ALA A 27 6.85 -7.81 -8.04
N ASP A 28 7.22 -9.06 -7.68
CA ASP A 28 6.91 -9.65 -6.37
C ASP A 28 8.10 -10.40 -5.79
N GLY A 29 8.18 -10.40 -4.46
CA GLY A 29 9.26 -11.03 -3.69
C GLY A 29 10.20 -10.03 -3.02
N ASN A 30 9.83 -8.75 -2.92
CA ASN A 30 10.67 -7.69 -2.31
C ASN A 30 11.15 -8.04 -0.90
N ARG A 31 10.29 -8.59 -0.05
CA ARG A 31 10.67 -9.03 1.31
C ARG A 31 11.72 -10.15 1.27
N ARG A 32 11.54 -11.11 0.37
CA ARG A 32 12.47 -12.24 0.19
C ARG A 32 13.81 -11.75 -0.32
N LEU A 33 13.80 -10.89 -1.33
CA LEU A 33 15.03 -10.26 -1.84
C LEU A 33 15.74 -9.44 -0.77
N THR A 34 14.98 -8.71 0.06
CA THR A 34 15.56 -7.96 1.18
C THR A 34 16.25 -8.91 2.17
N VAL A 35 15.60 -10.02 2.56
CA VAL A 35 16.21 -11.01 3.44
C VAL A 35 17.50 -11.57 2.85
N LEU A 36 17.50 -11.92 1.56
CA LEU A 36 18.73 -12.39 0.90
C LEU A 36 19.85 -11.35 0.92
N LYS A 37 19.50 -10.10 0.63
CA LYS A 37 20.48 -8.99 0.65
C LYS A 37 21.08 -8.77 2.04
N ILE A 38 20.27 -8.74 3.10
CA ILE A 38 20.78 -8.51 4.45
C ILE A 38 21.55 -9.71 5.03
N LEU A 39 21.22 -10.93 4.62
CA LEU A 39 22.00 -12.11 5.00
C LEU A 39 23.37 -12.14 4.31
N GLN A 40 23.45 -11.67 3.04
CA GLN A 40 24.71 -11.53 2.32
C GLN A 40 25.53 -10.32 2.80
N ARG A 41 24.86 -9.25 3.19
CA ARG A 41 25.45 -7.96 3.57
C ARG A 41 24.75 -7.38 4.79
N PRO A 42 25.04 -7.88 6.01
CA PRO A 42 24.40 -7.42 7.25
C PRO A 42 24.58 -5.92 7.53
N GLU A 43 25.63 -5.31 6.96
CA GLU A 43 25.88 -3.88 7.06
C GLU A 43 24.81 -2.99 6.43
N LEU A 44 23.94 -3.56 5.61
CA LEU A 44 22.76 -2.85 5.05
C LEU A 44 21.67 -2.62 6.10
N ILE A 45 21.72 -3.30 7.25
CA ILE A 45 20.72 -3.17 8.31
C ILE A 45 21.05 -1.94 9.15
N PRO A 46 20.14 -0.93 9.24
CA PRO A 46 20.35 0.20 10.13
C PRO A 46 20.53 -0.27 11.58
N ASN A 47 21.58 0.18 12.26
CA ASN A 47 21.81 -0.22 13.65
C ASN A 47 20.97 0.64 14.61
N ASN A 48 19.83 0.11 15.04
CA ASN A 48 18.94 0.75 16.01
C ASN A 48 18.25 -0.29 16.90
N ALA A 49 17.49 0.16 17.90
CA ALA A 49 16.84 -0.72 18.86
C ALA A 49 15.90 -1.78 18.23
N LYS A 50 15.24 -1.44 17.11
CA LYS A 50 14.28 -2.32 16.43
C LYS A 50 14.95 -3.39 15.56
N THR A 51 16.21 -3.19 15.18
CA THR A 51 16.94 -4.07 14.26
C THR A 51 18.03 -4.90 14.92
N ARG A 52 18.27 -4.73 16.21
CA ARG A 52 19.32 -5.47 16.96
C ARG A 52 19.15 -6.99 16.87
N GLU A 53 17.93 -7.49 17.01
CA GLU A 53 17.68 -8.93 16.91
C GLU A 53 17.95 -9.45 15.47
N LEU A 54 17.58 -8.68 14.46
CA LEU A 54 17.85 -9.01 13.07
C LEU A 54 19.37 -9.05 12.78
N ILE A 55 20.12 -8.07 13.29
CA ILE A 55 21.58 -8.08 13.16
C ILE A 55 22.18 -9.32 13.79
N LYS A 56 21.77 -9.70 15.01
CA LYS A 56 22.19 -10.96 15.66
C LYS A 56 21.95 -12.18 14.79
N ILE A 57 20.73 -12.32 14.24
CA ILE A 57 20.37 -13.43 13.36
C ILE A 57 21.29 -13.45 12.12
N CYS A 58 21.61 -12.31 11.54
CA CYS A 58 22.51 -12.24 10.39
C CYS A 58 23.96 -12.55 10.76
N GLU A 59 24.40 -12.17 11.96
CA GLU A 59 25.76 -12.52 12.48
C GLU A 59 25.91 -14.02 12.76
N GLU A 60 24.89 -14.65 13.32
CA GLU A 60 24.84 -16.11 13.52
C GLU A 60 24.83 -16.86 12.18
N ALA A 61 24.33 -16.23 11.11
CA ALA A 61 24.28 -16.77 9.76
C ALA A 61 25.60 -16.61 8.97
N LYS A 62 26.67 -16.07 9.57
CA LYS A 62 27.96 -15.91 8.90
C LYS A 62 28.46 -17.27 8.36
N GLY A 63 28.65 -17.32 7.04
CA GLY A 63 29.03 -18.55 6.33
C GLY A 63 27.88 -19.29 5.69
N PHE A 64 26.64 -18.81 5.82
CA PHE A 64 25.52 -19.37 5.08
C PHE A 64 25.69 -19.07 3.59
N SER A 65 25.79 -20.12 2.78
CA SER A 65 25.92 -20.00 1.33
C SER A 65 24.54 -20.08 0.69
N PHE A 66 24.18 -19.06 -0.06
CA PHE A 66 22.98 -19.10 -0.90
C PHE A 66 23.31 -19.62 -2.29
N SER A 67 22.34 -20.25 -2.91
CA SER A 67 22.37 -20.38 -4.36
C SER A 67 22.39 -18.98 -5.00
N GLU A 68 23.30 -18.75 -5.94
CA GLU A 68 23.32 -17.50 -6.70
C GLU A 68 22.13 -17.39 -7.68
N LYS A 69 21.39 -18.47 -7.86
CA LYS A 69 20.26 -18.54 -8.80
C LYS A 69 19.00 -18.88 -8.03
N PHE A 70 17.99 -18.06 -8.24
CA PHE A 70 16.66 -18.23 -7.64
C PHE A 70 15.62 -18.46 -8.73
N PRO A 71 14.64 -19.36 -8.50
CA PRO A 71 13.52 -19.56 -9.41
C PRO A 71 12.81 -18.21 -9.65
N SER A 72 12.71 -17.82 -10.92
CA SER A 72 12.12 -16.55 -11.29
C SER A 72 11.32 -16.69 -12.58
N ILE A 73 10.14 -16.11 -12.63
CA ILE A 73 9.36 -15.94 -13.87
C ILE A 73 9.59 -14.51 -14.34
N ILE A 74 10.11 -14.36 -15.55
CA ILE A 74 10.48 -13.06 -16.12
C ILE A 74 9.56 -12.78 -17.30
N TYR A 75 8.74 -11.75 -17.18
CA TYR A 75 7.89 -11.23 -18.24
C TYR A 75 8.68 -10.21 -19.09
N GLU A 76 8.42 -10.18 -20.40
CA GLU A 76 9.11 -9.24 -21.30
C GLU A 76 8.79 -7.77 -21.02
N LYS A 77 7.63 -7.51 -20.42
CA LYS A 77 7.22 -6.18 -19.98
C LYS A 77 6.19 -6.31 -18.86
N TRP A 78 5.90 -5.21 -18.20
CA TRP A 78 4.70 -5.13 -17.36
C TRP A 78 3.44 -5.34 -18.22
N SER A 79 2.49 -6.11 -17.72
CA SER A 79 1.21 -6.40 -18.40
C SER A 79 0.09 -6.53 -17.37
N ASP A 80 -1.15 -6.37 -17.84
CA ASP A 80 -2.35 -6.59 -17.03
C ASP A 80 -2.41 -8.05 -16.54
N GLU A 81 -1.97 -9.01 -17.37
CA GLU A 81 -1.85 -10.41 -16.99
C GLU A 81 -0.93 -10.59 -15.77
N LEU A 82 0.26 -9.98 -15.79
CA LEU A 82 1.17 -10.03 -14.64
C LEU A 82 0.52 -9.38 -13.41
N PHE A 83 -0.18 -8.25 -13.59
CA PHE A 83 -0.89 -7.59 -12.50
C PHE A 83 -1.97 -8.48 -11.90
N ASP A 84 -2.77 -9.17 -12.73
CA ASP A 84 -3.83 -10.07 -12.27
C ASP A 84 -3.25 -11.30 -11.54
N ILE A 85 -2.16 -11.87 -12.03
CA ILE A 85 -1.43 -12.94 -11.35
C ILE A 85 -0.96 -12.48 -9.97
N LEU A 86 -0.29 -11.34 -9.89
CA LEU A 86 0.20 -10.80 -8.61
C LEU A 86 -0.96 -10.50 -7.64
N ASN A 87 -2.06 -9.97 -8.16
CA ASN A 87 -3.24 -9.67 -7.37
C ASN A 87 -3.87 -10.95 -6.81
N SER A 88 -4.00 -12.00 -7.64
CA SER A 88 -4.52 -13.30 -7.21
C SER A 88 -3.64 -13.95 -6.14
N LEU A 89 -2.33 -13.90 -6.31
CA LEU A 89 -1.37 -14.42 -5.34
C LEU A 89 -1.46 -13.76 -3.96
N HIS A 90 -1.85 -12.49 -3.91
CA HIS A 90 -1.96 -11.75 -2.65
C HIS A 90 -3.37 -11.76 -2.03
N VAL A 91 -4.39 -12.17 -2.79
CA VAL A 91 -5.78 -12.25 -2.31
C VAL A 91 -6.14 -13.66 -1.83
N THR A 92 -5.59 -14.69 -2.48
CA THR A 92 -6.03 -16.09 -2.26
C THR A 92 -5.14 -16.90 -1.32
N ASP A 93 -3.94 -16.43 -1.00
CA ASP A 93 -2.98 -17.16 -0.16
C ASP A 93 -2.92 -16.57 1.25
N GLU A 94 -3.59 -17.22 2.21
CA GLU A 94 -3.59 -16.84 3.62
C GLU A 94 -2.19 -16.74 4.25
N SER A 95 -1.19 -17.39 3.65
CA SER A 95 0.21 -17.33 4.09
C SER A 95 0.91 -16.03 3.66
N LYS A 96 0.33 -15.26 2.75
CA LYS A 96 0.89 -14.01 2.24
C LYS A 96 0.24 -12.81 2.92
N CYS A 97 1.06 -11.82 3.27
CA CYS A 97 0.53 -10.54 3.72
C CYS A 97 -0.14 -9.83 2.54
N ASP A 98 -1.40 -9.50 2.68
CA ASP A 98 -2.12 -8.64 1.76
C ASP A 98 -1.35 -7.33 1.51
N TRP A 99 -1.40 -6.87 0.28
CA TRP A 99 -0.92 -5.53 0.00
C TRP A 99 -1.78 -4.51 0.73
N THR A 100 -1.11 -3.56 1.39
CA THR A 100 -1.83 -2.42 1.97
C THR A 100 -2.54 -1.64 0.86
N PRO A 101 -3.65 -0.96 1.15
CA PRO A 101 -4.35 -0.13 0.17
C PRO A 101 -3.41 0.88 -0.52
N LEU A 102 -2.44 1.43 0.21
CA LEU A 102 -1.43 2.32 -0.36
C LEU A 102 -0.50 1.59 -1.34
N ALA A 103 -0.07 0.38 -1.04
CA ALA A 103 0.73 -0.42 -1.96
C ALA A 103 -0.05 -0.78 -3.22
N GLN A 104 -1.33 -1.13 -3.09
CA GLN A 104 -2.24 -1.38 -4.21
C GLN A 104 -2.44 -0.14 -5.08
N TYR A 105 -2.63 1.04 -4.46
CA TYR A 105 -2.73 2.31 -5.17
C TYR A 105 -1.45 2.63 -5.95
N ARG A 106 -0.29 2.56 -5.31
CA ARG A 106 1.02 2.85 -5.94
C ARG A 106 1.29 1.94 -7.12
N MET A 107 0.98 0.66 -6.98
CA MET A 107 1.15 -0.32 -8.05
C MET A 107 0.22 -0.01 -9.22
N SER A 108 -1.08 0.14 -8.97
CA SER A 108 -2.08 0.46 -9.98
C SER A 108 -1.74 1.77 -10.71
N SER A 109 -1.47 2.85 -9.97
CA SER A 109 -1.15 4.16 -10.53
C SER A 109 0.11 4.17 -11.40
N ARG A 110 1.15 3.40 -11.03
CA ARG A 110 2.38 3.29 -11.82
C ARG A 110 2.14 2.67 -13.19
N HIS A 111 1.14 1.83 -13.30
CA HIS A 111 0.84 1.06 -14.51
C HIS A 111 -0.46 1.51 -15.21
N GLY A 112 -0.86 2.76 -14.98
CA GLY A 112 -2.01 3.39 -15.66
C GLY A 112 -3.39 2.99 -15.12
N GLY A 113 -3.43 2.18 -14.06
CA GLY A 113 -4.69 1.83 -13.40
C GLY A 113 -5.17 2.89 -12.41
N ASN A 114 -6.39 2.71 -11.92
CA ASN A 114 -7.04 3.66 -11.01
C ASN A 114 -7.52 3.04 -9.69
N LYS A 115 -7.02 1.85 -9.33
CA LYS A 115 -7.39 1.19 -8.08
C LYS A 115 -7.06 2.10 -6.90
N HIS A 116 -8.06 2.36 -6.05
CA HIS A 116 -7.94 3.31 -4.94
C HIS A 116 -7.52 4.74 -5.36
N ALA A 117 -7.99 5.23 -6.53
CA ALA A 117 -7.65 6.56 -7.05
C ALA A 117 -7.91 7.70 -6.04
N TRP A 118 -8.95 7.56 -5.18
CA TRP A 118 -9.23 8.47 -4.08
C TRP A 118 -8.06 8.66 -3.10
N MET A 119 -7.14 7.69 -3.02
CA MET A 119 -5.96 7.77 -2.16
C MET A 119 -5.00 8.88 -2.60
N LYS A 120 -5.04 9.26 -3.87
CA LYS A 120 -4.30 10.42 -4.39
C LYS A 120 -4.66 11.69 -3.63
N SER A 121 -5.96 11.88 -3.35
CA SER A 121 -6.44 13.04 -2.57
C SER A 121 -5.93 13.00 -1.13
N LEU A 122 -5.90 11.84 -0.47
CA LEU A 122 -5.31 11.76 0.86
C LEU A 122 -3.83 12.10 0.85
N LEU A 123 -3.07 11.61 -0.13
CA LEU A 123 -1.62 11.86 -0.24
C LEU A 123 -1.27 13.31 -0.58
N CYS A 124 -2.19 14.09 -1.14
CA CYS A 124 -2.01 15.52 -1.35
C CYS A 124 -1.97 16.33 -0.04
N TYR A 125 -2.66 15.84 0.99
CA TYR A 125 -2.86 16.59 2.23
C TYR A 125 -2.23 15.95 3.46
N PHE A 126 -1.89 14.66 3.38
CA PHE A 126 -1.33 13.90 4.51
C PHE A 126 -0.02 13.22 4.13
N ASP A 127 0.87 13.12 5.11
CA ASP A 127 2.14 12.42 4.96
C ASP A 127 1.94 10.93 4.67
N ASN A 128 2.83 10.35 3.90
CA ASN A 128 2.82 8.93 3.56
C ASN A 128 2.68 8.02 4.79
N ASP A 129 3.35 8.34 5.89
CA ASP A 129 3.33 7.53 7.12
C ASP A 129 1.95 7.45 7.75
N LYS A 130 1.13 8.50 7.62
CA LYS A 130 -0.25 8.52 8.12
C LYS A 130 -1.19 7.66 7.28
N VAL A 131 -0.88 7.49 6.00
CA VAL A 131 -1.67 6.71 5.04
C VAL A 131 -1.21 5.26 4.99
N ASP A 132 0.07 5.00 5.24
CA ASP A 132 0.68 3.66 5.14
C ASP A 132 0.13 2.67 6.18
N VAL A 133 -0.33 3.17 7.34
CA VAL A 133 -0.95 2.34 8.38
C VAL A 133 -2.43 2.03 8.14
N MET A 134 -2.96 2.40 6.99
CA MET A 134 -4.37 2.17 6.65
C MET A 134 -4.65 0.69 6.44
N THR A 135 -5.64 0.16 7.15
CA THR A 135 -6.13 -1.21 6.94
C THR A 135 -7.09 -1.28 5.75
N ASN A 136 -7.29 -2.46 5.17
CA ASN A 136 -8.27 -2.69 4.10
C ASN A 136 -9.69 -2.25 4.51
N ARG A 137 -10.08 -2.51 5.77
CA ARG A 137 -11.37 -2.08 6.33
C ARG A 137 -11.52 -0.55 6.34
N LYS A 138 -10.48 0.18 6.77
CA LYS A 138 -10.48 1.65 6.74
C LYS A 138 -10.48 2.18 5.32
N ALA A 139 -9.76 1.55 4.41
CA ALA A 139 -9.75 1.92 3.00
C ALA A 139 -11.15 1.84 2.36
N ASP A 140 -11.96 0.84 2.70
CA ASP A 140 -13.34 0.75 2.23
C ASP A 140 -14.20 1.92 2.75
N VAL A 141 -14.06 2.29 4.02
CA VAL A 141 -14.76 3.44 4.60
C VAL A 141 -14.37 4.75 3.91
N TYR A 142 -13.07 4.96 3.66
CA TYR A 142 -12.62 6.13 2.89
C TYR A 142 -13.17 6.13 1.47
N ARG A 143 -13.14 4.99 0.76
CA ARG A 143 -13.71 4.87 -0.58
C ARG A 143 -15.17 5.34 -0.59
N ARG A 144 -16.01 4.82 0.33
CA ARG A 144 -17.43 5.19 0.45
C ARG A 144 -17.62 6.68 0.78
N MET A 145 -16.75 7.24 1.61
CA MET A 145 -16.78 8.69 1.89
C MET A 145 -16.42 9.51 0.64
N PHE A 146 -15.40 9.11 -0.13
CA PHE A 146 -15.06 9.79 -1.37
C PHE A 146 -16.14 9.66 -2.45
N ASP A 147 -16.83 8.51 -2.51
CA ASP A 147 -18.00 8.34 -3.38
C ASP A 147 -19.13 9.31 -2.96
N ALA A 148 -19.34 9.50 -1.65
CA ALA A 148 -20.31 10.48 -1.12
C ALA A 148 -19.90 11.93 -1.45
N ILE A 149 -18.62 12.30 -1.28
CA ILE A 149 -18.10 13.64 -1.65
C ILE A 149 -18.35 13.93 -3.13
N LYS A 150 -18.08 12.98 -4.01
CA LYS A 150 -18.38 13.12 -5.44
C LYS A 150 -19.88 13.27 -5.71
N SER A 151 -20.73 12.53 -4.98
CA SER A 151 -22.19 12.59 -5.16
C SER A 151 -22.79 13.96 -4.83
N ILE A 152 -22.12 14.75 -3.99
CA ILE A 152 -22.50 16.14 -3.68
C ILE A 152 -21.78 17.18 -4.58
N LYS A 153 -21.22 16.74 -5.72
CA LYS A 153 -20.57 17.55 -6.76
C LYS A 153 -19.30 18.29 -6.30
N ILE A 154 -18.58 17.73 -5.35
CA ILE A 154 -17.20 18.16 -5.07
C ILE A 154 -16.27 17.38 -5.99
N ASP A 155 -15.68 18.06 -6.95
CA ASP A 155 -14.78 17.46 -7.91
C ASP A 155 -13.37 17.26 -7.33
N ILE A 156 -12.64 16.33 -7.93
CA ILE A 156 -11.24 16.02 -7.61
C ILE A 156 -10.42 16.28 -8.87
N ALA A 157 -9.46 17.18 -8.77
CA ALA A 157 -8.53 17.46 -9.87
C ALA A 157 -7.66 16.25 -10.20
N ASP A 158 -7.06 16.24 -11.38
CA ASP A 158 -6.09 15.21 -11.79
C ASP A 158 -4.87 15.12 -10.85
N SER A 159 -4.50 16.22 -10.20
CA SER A 159 -3.49 16.26 -9.13
C SER A 159 -3.89 15.47 -7.88
N GLY A 160 -5.19 15.22 -7.68
CA GLY A 160 -5.79 14.66 -6.47
C GLY A 160 -6.34 15.71 -5.50
N GLU A 161 -6.21 16.99 -5.82
CA GLU A 161 -6.75 18.06 -4.99
C GLU A 161 -8.29 18.10 -5.07
N LEU A 162 -8.94 18.28 -3.91
CA LEU A 162 -10.38 18.52 -3.86
C LEU A 162 -10.65 19.97 -4.25
N LEU A 163 -11.54 20.19 -5.21
CA LEU A 163 -11.93 21.51 -5.69
C LEU A 163 -12.96 22.16 -4.75
N THR A 164 -12.51 22.46 -3.53
CA THR A 164 -13.30 23.14 -2.49
C THR A 164 -12.38 23.99 -1.61
N LYS A 165 -12.94 25.04 -1.01
CA LYS A 165 -12.23 25.83 -0.01
C LYS A 165 -11.90 24.98 1.21
N ASN A 166 -10.77 25.25 1.88
CA ASN A 166 -10.34 24.58 3.11
C ASN A 166 -10.29 23.05 2.99
N ALA A 167 -9.95 22.51 1.81
CA ALA A 167 -9.96 21.08 1.52
C ALA A 167 -9.20 20.24 2.55
N LYS A 168 -8.05 20.71 3.02
CA LYS A 168 -7.25 20.03 4.06
C LYS A 168 -8.01 19.88 5.38
N GLU A 169 -8.61 20.96 5.87
CA GLU A 169 -9.38 20.95 7.12
C GLU A 169 -10.61 20.07 7.02
N LYS A 170 -11.29 20.11 5.89
CA LYS A 170 -12.45 19.27 5.59
C LYS A 170 -12.05 17.77 5.58
N LEU A 171 -10.94 17.43 4.95
CA LEU A 171 -10.41 16.06 4.99
C LEU A 171 -9.92 15.65 6.38
N GLU A 172 -9.40 16.56 7.20
CA GLU A 172 -9.08 16.27 8.60
C GLU A 172 -10.34 15.97 9.44
N LYS A 173 -11.47 16.67 9.17
CA LYS A 173 -12.78 16.34 9.77
C LYS A 173 -13.22 14.93 9.37
N VAL A 174 -13.14 14.59 8.07
CA VAL A 174 -13.41 13.22 7.56
C VAL A 174 -12.53 12.19 8.27
N ASN A 175 -11.24 12.46 8.38
CA ASN A 175 -10.29 11.56 9.02
C ASN A 175 -10.64 11.31 10.49
N ARG A 176 -11.09 12.35 11.22
CA ARG A 176 -11.58 12.22 12.60
C ARG A 176 -12.83 11.36 12.70
N LEU A 177 -13.81 11.51 11.80
CA LEU A 177 -15.01 10.67 11.80
C LEU A 177 -14.67 9.19 11.61
N ILE A 178 -13.74 8.87 10.71
CA ILE A 178 -13.32 7.50 10.42
C ILE A 178 -12.47 6.92 11.56
N ARG A 179 -11.60 7.73 12.18
CA ARG A 179 -10.77 7.28 13.30
C ARG A 179 -11.57 7.00 14.55
N ASN A 180 -12.61 7.80 14.80
CA ASN A 180 -13.48 7.67 15.97
C ASN A 180 -14.65 6.70 15.73
N ASP A 181 -14.64 5.94 14.65
CA ASP A 181 -15.69 4.99 14.24
C ASP A 181 -17.11 5.61 14.14
N VAL A 182 -17.20 6.94 13.99
CA VAL A 182 -18.49 7.63 13.76
C VAL A 182 -19.09 7.18 12.42
N VAL A 183 -18.23 6.97 11.42
CA VAL A 183 -18.55 6.26 10.18
C VAL A 183 -17.65 5.04 10.06
N ASN A 184 -18.21 3.90 9.66
CA ASN A 184 -17.50 2.62 9.56
C ASN A 184 -18.09 1.75 8.45
N THR A 185 -17.65 0.50 8.35
CA THR A 185 -18.11 -0.42 7.29
C THR A 185 -19.59 -0.77 7.36
N ARG A 186 -20.27 -0.55 8.49
CA ARG A 186 -21.71 -0.81 8.70
C ARG A 186 -22.56 0.43 8.45
N THR A 187 -21.95 1.61 8.33
CA THR A 187 -22.65 2.88 8.06
C THR A 187 -23.32 2.80 6.67
N ASP A 188 -24.56 3.22 6.56
CA ASP A 188 -25.30 3.26 5.31
C ASP A 188 -24.84 4.41 4.40
N ILE A 189 -25.23 4.37 3.13
CA ILE A 189 -24.80 5.34 2.11
C ILE A 189 -25.38 6.73 2.40
N GLU A 190 -26.60 6.83 2.87
CA GLU A 190 -27.24 8.12 3.13
C GLU A 190 -26.56 8.86 4.29
N THR A 191 -26.15 8.14 5.33
CA THR A 191 -25.33 8.71 6.40
C THR A 191 -23.98 9.23 5.88
N PHE A 192 -23.32 8.52 4.96
CA PHE A 192 -22.09 9.04 4.33
C PHE A 192 -22.35 10.33 3.55
N LYS A 193 -23.45 10.41 2.78
CA LYS A 193 -23.82 11.62 2.04
C LYS A 193 -24.13 12.79 2.98
N GLN A 194 -24.90 12.54 4.02
CA GLN A 194 -25.21 13.55 5.03
C GLN A 194 -23.93 14.10 5.66
N LYS A 195 -23.00 13.24 6.09
CA LYS A 195 -21.72 13.67 6.66
C LYS A 195 -20.83 14.40 5.65
N ALA A 196 -20.86 14.01 4.39
CA ALA A 196 -20.18 14.77 3.34
C ALA A 196 -20.79 16.16 3.17
N GLN A 197 -22.13 16.30 3.15
CA GLN A 197 -22.83 17.58 3.08
C GLN A 197 -22.50 18.48 4.27
N GLU A 198 -22.59 17.98 5.50
CA GLU A 198 -22.23 18.70 6.73
C GLU A 198 -20.80 19.25 6.67
N ILE A 199 -19.84 18.47 6.17
CA ILE A 199 -18.43 18.89 6.14
C ILE A 199 -18.12 19.83 4.98
N PHE A 200 -18.71 19.59 3.80
CA PHE A 200 -18.26 20.24 2.57
C PHE A 200 -19.15 21.40 2.11
N LEU A 201 -20.45 21.43 2.51
CA LEU A 201 -21.42 22.41 2.03
C LEU A 201 -21.90 23.41 3.12
N GLU A 202 -21.89 23.05 4.42
CA GLU A 202 -22.43 23.93 5.47
C GLU A 202 -21.66 25.26 5.64
N GLU A 203 -20.38 25.31 5.30
CA GLU A 203 -19.61 26.58 5.35
C GLU A 203 -19.90 27.53 4.16
N GLU A 204 -20.51 27.04 3.07
CA GLU A 204 -20.88 27.89 1.92
C GLU A 204 -22.24 28.57 2.10
N LEU A 205 -23.06 28.10 3.05
CA LEU A 205 -24.36 28.68 3.36
C LEU A 205 -24.29 29.74 4.49
N ALA A 206 -23.15 29.90 5.15
CA ALA A 206 -22.93 30.84 6.24
C ALA A 206 -22.11 32.10 5.83
N ALA A 207 -21.74 32.22 4.56
CA ALA A 207 -21.02 33.36 3.96
C ALA A 207 -21.88 34.08 2.95
#